data_04efdc43eb40f3b1c7e942fb212deaa4
#
_entry.id   04efdc43eb40f3b1c7e942fb212deaa4
#
_cell.length_a   1.000
_cell.length_b   1.000
_cell.length_c   1.000
_cell.angle_alpha   90.00
_cell.angle_beta   90.00
_cell.angle_gamma   90.00
#
_symmetry.space_group_name_H-M   'P 1'
#
loop_
_entity.id
_entity.type
_entity.pdbx_description
1 polymer ?
#
loop_
_entity_poly.entity_id
_entity_poly.type
_entity_poly.pdbx_seq_one_letter_code
_entity_poly.pdbx_strand_id
1 'polypeptide(L)' 'MNLPRLTMVGNLQVVIENHRGIVEYSPKRVVVAFNQGRLVLEGEDLVIGTIQAEEIAITGKVQSLFFGLEQGRE' A
#
# COMPACT_ATOMS: atom_id res chain seq x y z
N MET A 1 2.84 11.76 15.63
CA MET A 1 2.72 11.95 14.18
C MET A 1 2.56 10.61 13.50
N ASN A 2 1.58 10.50 12.64
CA ASN A 2 1.26 9.22 12.01
C ASN A 2 1.92 9.10 10.64
N LEU A 3 3.16 8.70 10.65
CA LEU A 3 3.88 8.47 9.41
C LEU A 3 3.49 7.12 8.82
N PRO A 4 3.46 7.01 7.51
CA PRO A 4 3.22 5.71 6.89
C PRO A 4 4.34 4.76 7.23
N ARG A 5 3.99 3.53 7.46
CA ARG A 5 4.97 2.51 7.79
C ARG A 5 4.77 1.32 6.87
N LEU A 6 5.84 0.89 6.28
CA LEU A 6 5.81 -0.16 5.28
C LEU A 6 6.83 -1.21 5.65
N THR A 7 6.38 -2.45 5.72
CA THR A 7 7.27 -3.57 6.00
C THR A 7 7.09 -4.59 4.90
N MET A 8 8.20 -5.00 4.29
CA MET A 8 8.17 -6.03 3.26
C MET A 8 8.84 -7.29 3.74
N VAL A 9 8.26 -8.42 3.40
CA VAL A 9 8.86 -9.72 3.63
C VAL A 9 9.14 -10.30 2.26
N GLY A 10 10.39 -10.16 1.81
CA GLY A 10 10.74 -10.50 0.47
C GLY A 10 9.89 -9.71 -0.51
N ASN A 11 9.47 -10.35 -1.59
CA ASN A 11 8.53 -9.74 -2.51
C ASN A 11 7.15 -10.40 -2.42
N LEU A 12 6.85 -11.05 -1.29
CA LEU A 12 5.63 -11.84 -1.16
C LEU A 12 4.62 -11.25 -0.20
N GLN A 13 5.02 -10.31 0.63
CA GLN A 13 4.10 -9.72 1.59
C GLN A 13 4.50 -8.29 1.89
N VAL A 14 3.51 -7.42 1.95
CA VAL A 14 3.70 -6.03 2.34
C VAL A 14 2.70 -5.70 3.42
N VAL A 15 3.19 -5.19 4.55
CA VAL A 15 2.33 -4.74 5.64
C VAL A 15 2.42 -3.22 5.67
N ILE A 16 1.25 -2.59 5.60
CA ILE A 16 1.15 -1.14 5.50
C ILE A 16 0.40 -0.64 6.72
N GLU A 17 1.03 0.28 7.45
CA GLU A 17 0.43 0.85 8.67
C GLU A 17 0.23 2.35 8.51
N ASN A 18 -0.76 2.84 9.22
CA ASN A 18 -1.09 4.27 9.26
C ASN A 18 -1.61 4.78 7.92
N HIS A 19 -2.35 3.92 7.20
CA HIS A 19 -2.96 4.33 5.95
C HIS A 19 -4.31 4.98 6.21
N ARG A 20 -4.83 5.66 5.19
CA ARG A 20 -6.12 6.32 5.27
C ARG A 20 -7.22 5.55 4.55
N GLY A 21 -6.85 4.62 3.71
CA GLY A 21 -7.82 3.82 3.00
C GLY A 21 -7.26 3.26 1.72
N ILE A 22 -8.02 2.36 1.12
CA ILE A 22 -7.65 1.75 -0.14
C ILE A 22 -8.37 2.49 -1.24
N VAL A 23 -7.60 3.03 -2.18
CA VAL A 23 -8.15 3.80 -3.29
C VAL A 23 -8.52 2.89 -4.44
N GLU A 24 -7.71 1.88 -4.68
CA GLU A 24 -7.92 1.01 -5.83
C GLU A 24 -7.39 -0.37 -5.47
N TYR A 25 -8.11 -1.40 -5.90
CA TYR A 25 -7.65 -2.78 -5.68
C TYR A 25 -7.96 -3.62 -6.91
N SER A 26 -6.95 -4.33 -7.37
CA SER A 26 -7.11 -5.40 -8.34
C SER A 26 -5.99 -6.40 -8.07
N PRO A 27 -6.07 -7.60 -8.64
CA PRO A 27 -4.99 -8.57 -8.45
C PRO A 27 -3.65 -8.10 -8.96
N LYS A 28 -3.62 -7.07 -9.78
CA LYS A 28 -2.37 -6.58 -10.35
C LYS A 28 -1.96 -5.22 -9.81
N ARG A 29 -2.85 -4.54 -9.10
CA ARG A 29 -2.53 -3.19 -8.65
C ARG A 29 -3.34 -2.84 -7.41
N VAL A 30 -2.65 -2.30 -6.42
CA VAL A 30 -3.28 -1.81 -5.20
C VAL A 30 -2.78 -0.40 -4.96
N VAL A 31 -3.70 0.52 -4.71
CA VAL A 31 -3.35 1.90 -4.40
C VAL A 31 -3.90 2.22 -3.02
N VAL A 32 -3.02 2.68 -2.14
CA VAL A 32 -3.36 2.97 -0.76
C VAL A 32 -3.09 4.45 -0.49
N ALA A 33 -4.04 5.10 0.13
CA ALA A 33 -3.91 6.52 0.44
C ALA A 33 -3.35 6.71 1.83
N PHE A 34 -2.52 7.74 1.97
CA PHE A 34 -1.99 8.21 3.23
C PHE A 34 -2.23 9.70 3.36
N ASN A 35 -1.96 10.25 4.53
CA ASN A 35 -2.03 11.70 4.69
C ASN A 35 -1.05 12.41 3.78
N GLN A 36 0.13 11.82 3.58
CA GLN A 36 1.20 12.47 2.84
C GLN A 36 1.20 12.16 1.36
N GLY A 37 0.44 11.16 0.92
CA GLY A 37 0.48 10.77 -0.48
C GLY A 37 -0.15 9.43 -0.71
N ARG A 38 0.31 8.75 -1.74
CA ARG A 38 -0.26 7.47 -2.13
C ARG A 38 0.84 6.47 -2.40
N LEU A 39 0.54 5.22 -2.06
CA LEU A 39 1.40 4.09 -2.36
C LEU A 39 0.76 3.30 -3.50
N VAL A 40 1.52 3.06 -4.56
CA VAL A 40 1.08 2.25 -5.68
C VAL A 40 1.90 0.96 -5.68
N LEU A 41 1.20 -0.15 -5.58
CA LEU A 41 1.82 -1.46 -5.50
C LEU A 41 1.36 -2.25 -6.71
N GLU A 42 2.29 -2.78 -7.50
CA GLU A 42 1.94 -3.53 -8.69
C GLU A 42 2.61 -4.89 -8.64
N GLY A 43 1.91 -5.88 -9.20
CA GLY A 43 2.43 -7.22 -9.20
C GLY A 43 1.42 -8.18 -9.79
N GLU A 44 1.42 -9.41 -9.27
CA GLU A 44 0.52 -10.44 -9.72
C GLU A 44 -0.07 -11.17 -8.54
N ASP A 45 -1.34 -11.55 -8.67
CA ASP A 45 -2.05 -12.31 -7.65
C ASP A 45 -2.03 -11.61 -6.31
N LEU A 46 -2.20 -10.29 -6.33
CA LEU A 46 -2.21 -9.49 -5.11
C LEU A 46 -3.52 -9.70 -4.37
N VAL A 47 -3.43 -9.99 -3.09
CA VAL A 47 -4.59 -10.24 -2.24
C VAL A 47 -4.43 -9.45 -0.96
N ILE A 48 -5.49 -8.76 -0.57
CA ILE A 48 -5.52 -8.08 0.72
C ILE A 48 -5.96 -9.11 1.75
N GLY A 49 -5.05 -9.48 2.63
CA GLY A 49 -5.30 -10.56 3.57
C GLY A 49 -5.91 -10.12 4.89
N THR A 50 -5.48 -8.99 5.39
CA THR A 50 -5.93 -8.51 6.69
C THR A 50 -6.19 -7.02 6.59
N ILE A 51 -7.36 -6.58 7.06
CA ILE A 51 -7.70 -5.17 7.12
C ILE A 51 -8.06 -4.84 8.55
N GLN A 52 -7.31 -3.94 9.15
CA GLN A 52 -7.65 -3.38 10.44
C GLN A 52 -7.75 -1.88 10.28
N ALA A 53 -8.08 -1.19 11.37
CA ALA A 53 -8.40 0.22 11.29
C ALA A 53 -7.35 1.01 10.52
N GLU A 54 -6.08 0.73 10.76
CA GLU A 54 -5.01 1.50 10.13
C GLU A 54 -3.93 0.61 9.55
N GLU A 55 -4.20 -0.69 9.42
CA GLU A 55 -3.19 -1.64 8.98
C GLU A 55 -3.79 -2.58 7.96
N ILE A 56 -3.06 -2.82 6.88
CA ILE A 56 -3.45 -3.85 5.90
C ILE A 56 -2.22 -4.67 5.55
N ALA A 57 -2.48 -5.92 5.22
CA ALA A 57 -1.44 -6.83 4.76
C ALA A 57 -1.80 -7.29 3.36
N ILE A 58 -0.86 -7.15 2.43
CA ILE A 58 -1.06 -7.53 1.05
C ILE A 58 -0.08 -8.64 0.73
N THR A 59 -0.60 -9.76 0.21
CA THR A 59 0.25 -10.88 -0.20
C THR A 59 0.16 -11.04 -1.71
N GLY A 60 1.15 -11.73 -2.28
CA GLY A 60 1.21 -11.95 -3.71
C GLY A 60 2.62 -11.72 -4.21
N LYS A 61 2.74 -11.60 -5.52
CA LYS A 61 4.04 -11.33 -6.14
C LYS A 61 4.16 -9.85 -6.39
N VAL A 62 4.96 -9.18 -5.57
CA VAL A 62 5.14 -7.74 -5.68
C VAL A 62 6.26 -7.46 -6.67
N GLN A 63 5.95 -6.71 -7.71
CA GLN A 63 6.92 -6.39 -8.76
C GLN A 63 7.41 -4.96 -8.69
N SER A 64 6.56 -4.04 -8.27
CA SER A 64 7.02 -2.67 -8.10
C SER A 64 6.24 -2.01 -6.98
N LEU A 65 6.87 -1.03 -6.38
CA LEU A 65 6.30 -0.28 -5.28
C LEU A 65 6.72 1.17 -5.43
N PHE A 66 5.75 2.06 -5.47
CA PHE A 66 6.02 3.47 -5.67
C PHE A 66 5.23 4.27 -4.65
N PHE A 67 5.91 5.15 -3.94
CA PHE A 67 5.27 6.02 -2.99
C PHE A 67 5.40 7.46 -3.47
N GLY A 68 4.27 8.04 -3.86
CA GLY A 68 4.24 9.40 -4.34
C GLY A 68 3.72 10.35 -3.28
N LEU A 69 4.50 11.37 -2.97
CA LEU A 69 4.06 12.39 -2.03
C LEU A 69 3.13 13.36 -2.73
N GLU A 70 2.06 13.73 -2.05
CA GLU A 70 1.18 14.77 -2.56
C GLU A 70 1.77 16.11 -2.24
N GLN A 71 1.97 16.89 -3.30
CA GLN A 71 2.43 18.25 -3.17
C GLN A 71 1.20 19.12 -3.28
N GLY A 72 0.90 19.77 -2.36
CA GLY A 72 -0.27 20.63 -2.50
C GLY A 72 -0.29 21.32 -3.82
N ARG A 73 -0.11 21.35 -4.74
CA ARG A 73 -0.15 21.86 -5.78
C ARG A 73 0.22 22.13 -6.51
N GLU A 74 0.36 21.91 -6.90
CA GLU A 74 0.74 22.14 -7.59
C GLU A 74 0.52 22.41 -8.18
#